data_7917a002d13b1cb77ab1dce01022d3a7
#
_entry.id   7917a002d13b1cb77ab1dce01022d3a7
#
_cell.length_a   1.000
_cell.length_b   1.000
_cell.length_c   1.000
_cell.angle_alpha   90.00
_cell.angle_beta   90.00
_cell.angle_gamma   90.00
#
_symmetry.space_group_name_H-M   'P 1'
#
loop_
_entity.id
_entity.type
_entity.pdbx_description
1 polymer ?
#
loop_
_entity_poly.entity_id
_entity_poly.type
_entity_poly.pdbx_seq_one_letter_code
_entity_poly.pdbx_strand_id
1 'polypeptide(L)'
;TYSVGDLSEAALIFETTNDRGKSLTNLEKTKSFLMHKAYVLKTNYSELINSIQDRFRDIYCILEEIEEDIDSEDSILQYHFISHFNWSYTKKEKDYQYYMSKFKEKVNYLISGNKTSEALSFIDDYSRELKETFVTAKEMIKNKNTHLRDVFILGRVSTFYPLLIKCYKMDKTENKQNFYDVVNLIEFFSFRVYGIGNKPNYTARDWLYKLARDFKGNFEDLKVDLKKQILKLVPDELFKEKLLSEYFLEDMDGNDVKY
;
A
#
# COMPACT_ATOMS: atom_id res chain seq x y z
N THR A 1 -20.32 -3.92 34.45
CA THR A 1 -19.67 -5.13 33.90
C THR A 1 -20.68 -5.81 33.00
N TYR A 2 -20.54 -5.71 31.70
CA TYR A 2 -21.40 -6.48 30.78
C TYR A 2 -20.75 -7.84 30.59
N SER A 3 -21.45 -8.92 30.91
CA SER A 3 -21.06 -10.26 30.54
C SER A 3 -21.52 -10.49 29.07
N VAL A 4 -20.60 -10.56 28.15
CA VAL A 4 -20.91 -10.84 26.76
C VAL A 4 -21.02 -12.34 26.62
N GLY A 5 -22.23 -12.85 26.37
CA GLY A 5 -22.51 -14.28 26.22
C GLY A 5 -22.06 -14.88 24.89
N ASP A 6 -21.65 -14.03 23.93
CA ASP A 6 -21.32 -14.47 22.58
C ASP A 6 -20.25 -13.57 21.95
N LEU A 7 -19.28 -14.20 21.27
CA LEU A 7 -18.21 -13.51 20.51
C LEU A 7 -18.74 -12.57 19.40
N SER A 8 -19.96 -12.84 18.89
CA SER A 8 -20.64 -12.00 17.91
C SER A 8 -21.12 -10.69 18.54
N GLU A 9 -21.70 -10.75 19.74
CA GLU A 9 -22.06 -9.54 20.49
C GLU A 9 -20.83 -8.73 20.90
N ALA A 10 -19.73 -9.40 21.26
CA ALA A 10 -18.47 -8.73 21.59
C ALA A 10 -17.93 -7.93 20.41
N ALA A 11 -17.92 -8.50 19.20
CA ALA A 11 -17.46 -7.81 18.00
C ALA A 11 -18.39 -6.66 17.61
N LEU A 12 -19.70 -6.83 17.74
CA LEU A 12 -20.69 -5.79 17.46
C LEU A 12 -20.67 -4.66 18.51
N ILE A 13 -20.55 -5.01 19.79
CA ILE A 13 -20.39 -4.06 20.90
C ILE A 13 -19.09 -3.28 20.73
N PHE A 14 -18.01 -3.93 20.28
CA PHE A 14 -16.74 -3.28 20.02
C PHE A 14 -16.83 -2.27 18.86
N GLU A 15 -17.55 -2.58 17.76
CA GLU A 15 -17.81 -1.62 16.68
C GLU A 15 -18.72 -0.44 17.14
N THR A 16 -19.70 -0.69 18.04
CA THR A 16 -20.70 0.31 18.42
C THR A 16 -20.33 1.11 19.68
N THR A 17 -19.50 0.57 20.58
CA THR A 17 -19.13 1.23 21.86
C THR A 17 -18.02 2.27 21.66
N ASN A 18 -17.49 2.42 20.46
CA ASN A 18 -16.35 3.30 20.18
C ASN A 18 -16.68 4.80 20.15
N ASP A 19 -17.95 5.18 20.42
CA ASP A 19 -18.39 6.58 20.50
C ASP A 19 -17.93 7.32 21.78
N ARG A 20 -17.25 6.63 22.71
CA ARG A 20 -16.88 7.19 24.03
C ARG A 20 -15.38 7.25 24.32
N GLY A 21 -14.50 6.90 23.33
CA GLY A 21 -13.05 6.85 23.51
C GLY A 21 -12.28 7.17 22.23
N LYS A 22 -11.00 6.82 22.17
CA LYS A 22 -10.18 6.90 20.95
C LYS A 22 -10.82 6.02 19.87
N SER A 23 -11.14 6.59 18.72
CA SER A 23 -11.76 5.83 17.61
C SER A 23 -10.83 4.71 17.15
N LEU A 24 -11.40 3.52 16.87
CA LEU A 24 -10.65 2.40 16.28
C LEU A 24 -10.01 2.80 14.96
N THR A 25 -8.80 2.33 14.75
CA THR A 25 -8.12 2.45 13.44
C THR A 25 -8.83 1.60 12.38
N ASN A 26 -8.56 1.85 11.12
CA ASN A 26 -9.15 1.01 10.06
C ASN A 26 -8.60 -0.42 10.09
N LEU A 27 -7.37 -0.61 10.56
CA LEU A 27 -6.78 -1.94 10.77
C LEU A 27 -7.55 -2.72 11.85
N GLU A 28 -7.84 -2.10 13.00
CA GLU A 28 -8.64 -2.70 14.07
C GLU A 28 -10.08 -3.01 13.62
N LYS A 29 -10.71 -2.09 12.88
CA LYS A 29 -12.03 -2.30 12.24
C LYS A 29 -12.00 -3.45 11.25
N THR A 30 -10.90 -3.62 10.50
CA THR A 30 -10.73 -4.74 9.57
C THR A 30 -10.66 -6.07 10.31
N LYS A 31 -9.85 -6.17 11.37
CA LYS A 31 -9.77 -7.36 12.24
C LYS A 31 -11.14 -7.76 12.76
N SER A 32 -11.85 -6.82 13.41
CA SER A 32 -13.16 -7.06 14.01
C SER A 32 -14.18 -7.50 12.95
N PHE A 33 -14.19 -6.86 11.79
CA PHE A 33 -15.07 -7.22 10.69
C PHE A 33 -14.82 -8.65 10.16
N LEU A 34 -13.56 -9.02 9.92
CA LEU A 34 -13.19 -10.35 9.44
C LEU A 34 -13.60 -11.44 10.44
N MET A 35 -13.29 -11.24 11.72
CA MET A 35 -13.65 -12.19 12.79
C MET A 35 -15.17 -12.34 12.93
N HIS A 36 -15.93 -11.24 12.92
CA HIS A 36 -17.39 -11.27 12.98
C HIS A 36 -17.98 -12.02 11.78
N LYS A 37 -17.51 -11.76 10.56
CA LYS A 37 -17.99 -12.46 9.35
C LYS A 37 -17.65 -13.95 9.37
N ALA A 38 -16.45 -14.33 9.79
CA ALA A 38 -16.06 -15.73 9.97
C ALA A 38 -16.98 -16.44 10.97
N TYR A 39 -17.32 -15.79 12.07
CA TYR A 39 -18.22 -16.32 13.09
C TYR A 39 -19.66 -16.53 12.55
N VAL A 40 -20.21 -15.52 11.87
CA VAL A 40 -21.61 -15.58 11.34
C VAL A 40 -21.78 -16.67 10.29
N LEU A 41 -20.74 -16.98 9.51
CA LEU A 41 -20.79 -18.00 8.45
C LEU A 41 -20.77 -19.45 8.97
N LYS A 42 -20.57 -19.70 10.26
CA LYS A 42 -20.85 -20.95 11.00
C LYS A 42 -20.30 -22.27 10.47
N THR A 43 -19.08 -22.33 9.95
CA THR A 43 -18.41 -23.60 9.66
C THR A 43 -17.00 -23.58 10.21
N ASN A 44 -16.61 -24.49 11.11
CA ASN A 44 -15.27 -24.61 11.73
C ASN A 44 -14.56 -23.28 11.99
N TYR A 45 -15.33 -22.28 12.47
CA TYR A 45 -14.91 -20.89 12.60
C TYR A 45 -13.74 -20.68 13.58
N SER A 46 -13.58 -21.61 14.55
CA SER A 46 -12.54 -21.49 15.58
C SER A 46 -11.13 -21.46 14.97
N GLU A 47 -10.83 -22.31 13.99
CA GLU A 47 -9.53 -22.35 13.33
C GLU A 47 -9.27 -21.08 12.51
N LEU A 48 -10.26 -20.62 11.74
CA LEU A 48 -10.14 -19.41 10.95
C LEU A 48 -10.02 -18.17 11.84
N ILE A 49 -10.81 -18.07 12.92
CA ILE A 49 -10.73 -16.97 13.89
C ILE A 49 -9.36 -16.95 14.56
N ASN A 50 -8.84 -18.10 14.99
CA ASN A 50 -7.51 -18.20 15.58
C ASN A 50 -6.42 -17.78 14.59
N SER A 51 -6.54 -18.23 13.33
CA SER A 51 -5.61 -17.83 12.26
C SER A 51 -5.62 -16.31 12.01
N ILE A 52 -6.82 -15.69 12.00
CA ILE A 52 -6.95 -14.22 11.88
C ILE A 52 -6.31 -13.53 13.09
N GLN A 53 -6.59 -14.00 14.32
CA GLN A 53 -6.01 -13.42 15.54
C GLN A 53 -4.48 -13.49 15.53
N ASP A 54 -3.90 -14.64 15.16
CA ASP A 54 -2.45 -14.83 15.09
C ASP A 54 -1.82 -13.91 14.04
N ARG A 55 -2.42 -13.80 12.85
CA ARG A 55 -1.95 -12.90 11.80
C ARG A 55 -1.97 -11.44 12.22
N PHE A 56 -3.04 -11.01 12.89
CA PHE A 56 -3.12 -9.63 13.38
C PHE A 56 -2.20 -9.36 14.56
N ARG A 57 -1.96 -10.36 15.43
CA ARG A 57 -0.90 -10.25 16.45
C ARG A 57 0.46 -10.01 15.80
N ASP A 58 0.81 -10.78 14.77
CA ASP A 58 2.06 -10.61 14.04
C ASP A 58 2.14 -9.23 13.35
N ILE A 59 1.02 -8.75 12.77
CA ILE A 59 0.94 -7.39 12.20
C ILE A 59 1.23 -6.32 13.25
N TYR A 60 0.65 -6.43 14.45
CA TYR A 60 0.90 -5.46 15.52
C TYR A 60 2.35 -5.50 16.03
N CYS A 61 2.96 -6.69 16.15
CA CYS A 61 4.38 -6.81 16.45
C CYS A 61 5.26 -6.15 15.37
N ILE A 62 4.89 -6.30 14.09
CA ILE A 62 5.60 -5.63 12.98
C ILE A 62 5.44 -4.10 13.09
N LEU A 63 4.24 -3.61 13.38
CA LEU A 63 3.98 -2.18 13.54
C LEU A 63 4.83 -1.55 14.64
N GLU A 64 4.95 -2.19 15.80
CA GLU A 64 5.82 -1.73 16.91
C GLU A 64 7.28 -1.53 16.45
N GLU A 65 7.73 -2.28 15.43
CA GLU A 65 9.10 -2.16 14.92
C GLU A 65 9.27 -1.07 13.86
N ILE A 66 8.20 -0.63 13.19
CA ILE A 66 8.27 0.30 12.05
C ILE A 66 7.40 1.54 12.21
N GLU A 67 6.73 1.75 13.35
CA GLU A 67 5.78 2.86 13.54
C GLU A 67 6.40 4.25 13.34
N GLU A 68 7.69 4.40 13.67
CA GLU A 68 8.44 5.65 13.48
C GLU A 68 8.81 5.90 12.00
N ASP A 69 8.77 4.86 11.17
CA ASP A 69 9.21 4.89 9.78
C ASP A 69 8.03 4.97 8.77
N ILE A 70 6.79 4.98 9.26
CA ILE A 70 5.58 5.00 8.42
C ILE A 70 4.65 6.15 8.78
N ASP A 71 3.88 6.65 7.80
CA ASP A 71 2.89 7.69 8.05
C ASP A 71 1.76 7.21 8.97
N SER A 72 1.27 5.99 8.73
CA SER A 72 0.24 5.32 9.55
C SER A 72 0.07 3.86 9.13
N GLU A 73 -0.47 3.04 10.05
CA GLU A 73 -0.89 1.67 9.75
C GLU A 73 -1.98 1.62 8.66
N ASP A 74 -2.87 2.62 8.62
CA ASP A 74 -3.93 2.75 7.63
C ASP A 74 -3.36 2.96 6.21
N SER A 75 -2.19 3.58 6.08
CA SER A 75 -1.50 3.71 4.80
C SER A 75 -1.11 2.36 4.23
N ILE A 76 -0.54 1.46 5.04
CA ILE A 76 -0.16 0.11 4.60
C ILE A 76 -1.41 -0.70 4.23
N LEU A 77 -2.49 -0.57 5.00
CA LEU A 77 -3.78 -1.19 4.68
C LEU A 77 -4.33 -0.72 3.33
N GLN A 78 -4.24 0.57 3.04
CA GLN A 78 -4.64 1.13 1.75
C GLN A 78 -3.73 0.63 0.61
N TYR A 79 -2.41 0.55 0.82
CA TYR A 79 -1.47 0.01 -0.17
C TYR A 79 -1.75 -1.45 -0.48
N HIS A 80 -2.12 -2.24 0.54
CA HIS A 80 -2.58 -3.61 0.36
C HIS A 80 -3.80 -3.66 -0.57
N PHE A 81 -4.82 -2.84 -0.31
CA PHE A 81 -6.01 -2.77 -1.17
C PHE A 81 -5.62 -2.41 -2.61
N ILE A 82 -4.81 -1.38 -2.81
CA ILE A 82 -4.41 -0.92 -4.16
C ILE A 82 -3.69 -2.01 -4.93
N SER A 83 -2.80 -2.77 -4.30
CA SER A 83 -1.94 -3.76 -4.96
C SER A 83 -2.60 -5.14 -5.14
N HIS A 84 -3.64 -5.47 -4.36
CA HIS A 84 -4.21 -6.82 -4.36
C HIS A 84 -5.67 -6.91 -4.84
N PHE A 85 -6.44 -5.80 -4.73
CA PHE A 85 -7.82 -5.79 -5.19
C PHE A 85 -7.97 -5.41 -6.65
N ASN A 86 -8.96 -6.01 -7.31
CA ASN A 86 -9.42 -5.55 -8.63
C ASN A 86 -10.41 -4.40 -8.45
N TRP A 87 -9.90 -3.20 -8.19
CA TRP A 87 -10.69 -2.00 -7.97
C TRP A 87 -10.95 -1.25 -9.28
N SER A 88 -12.05 -0.50 -9.32
CA SER A 88 -12.45 0.30 -10.46
C SER A 88 -11.94 1.73 -10.38
N TYR A 89 -11.73 2.34 -11.54
CA TYR A 89 -11.34 3.71 -11.69
C TYR A 89 -12.14 4.38 -12.79
N THR A 90 -12.87 5.40 -12.43
CA THR A 90 -13.52 6.32 -13.35
C THR A 90 -13.07 7.74 -13.07
N LYS A 91 -13.36 8.71 -13.97
CA LYS A 91 -13.06 10.12 -13.72
C LYS A 91 -13.78 10.68 -12.48
N LYS A 92 -14.91 10.06 -12.09
CA LYS A 92 -15.74 10.50 -10.96
C LYS A 92 -15.50 9.71 -9.68
N GLU A 93 -15.07 8.45 -9.80
CA GLU A 93 -14.96 7.53 -8.67
C GLU A 93 -13.64 6.76 -8.74
N LYS A 94 -12.95 6.72 -7.63
CA LYS A 94 -11.68 6.04 -7.43
C LYS A 94 -11.83 5.11 -6.23
N ASP A 95 -12.15 3.85 -6.47
CA ASP A 95 -12.44 2.86 -5.43
C ASP A 95 -11.37 2.80 -4.33
N TYR A 96 -10.10 3.02 -4.68
CA TYR A 96 -9.01 2.99 -3.71
C TYR A 96 -9.10 4.10 -2.63
N GLN A 97 -9.86 5.16 -2.87
CA GLN A 97 -10.15 6.19 -1.87
C GLN A 97 -11.18 5.70 -0.84
N TYR A 98 -11.98 4.72 -1.21
CA TYR A 98 -13.04 4.11 -0.39
C TYR A 98 -12.70 2.66 -0.05
N TYR A 99 -11.42 2.33 0.08
CA TYR A 99 -10.92 0.96 0.21
C TYR A 99 -11.63 0.15 1.30
N MET A 100 -11.94 0.75 2.46
CA MET A 100 -12.66 0.07 3.55
C MET A 100 -14.09 -0.30 3.16
N SER A 101 -14.82 0.61 2.51
CA SER A 101 -16.18 0.33 2.04
C SER A 101 -16.17 -0.74 0.97
N LYS A 102 -15.27 -0.62 -0.01
CA LYS A 102 -15.15 -1.59 -1.12
C LYS A 102 -14.72 -2.98 -0.65
N PHE A 103 -13.85 -3.05 0.33
CA PHE A 103 -13.52 -4.31 0.98
C PHE A 103 -14.73 -4.95 1.66
N LYS A 104 -15.47 -4.20 2.49
CA LYS A 104 -16.68 -4.68 3.16
C LYS A 104 -17.77 -5.07 2.17
N GLU A 105 -18.00 -4.28 1.11
CA GLU A 105 -18.94 -4.58 0.03
C GLU A 105 -18.62 -5.93 -0.62
N LYS A 106 -17.35 -6.22 -0.91
CA LYS A 106 -16.93 -7.49 -1.52
C LYS A 106 -17.28 -8.70 -0.65
N VAL A 107 -16.97 -8.64 0.66
CA VAL A 107 -17.30 -9.72 1.59
C VAL A 107 -18.81 -9.90 1.71
N ASN A 108 -19.55 -8.81 1.90
CA ASN A 108 -21.02 -8.86 2.01
C ASN A 108 -21.70 -9.38 0.74
N TYR A 109 -21.17 -9.04 -0.45
CA TYR A 109 -21.66 -9.56 -1.73
C TYR A 109 -21.52 -11.09 -1.83
N LEU A 110 -20.38 -11.64 -1.39
CA LEU A 110 -20.17 -13.09 -1.39
C LEU A 110 -21.14 -13.79 -0.44
N ILE A 111 -21.40 -13.19 0.73
CA ILE A 111 -22.32 -13.74 1.73
C ILE A 111 -23.78 -13.69 1.23
N SER A 112 -24.23 -12.55 0.70
CA SER A 112 -25.60 -12.39 0.20
C SER A 112 -25.91 -13.25 -1.03
N GLY A 113 -24.87 -13.60 -1.81
CA GLY A 113 -24.95 -14.53 -2.93
C GLY A 113 -24.95 -16.01 -2.53
N ASN A 114 -25.08 -16.35 -1.25
CA ASN A 114 -24.98 -17.72 -0.71
C ASN A 114 -23.65 -18.43 -1.06
N LYS A 115 -22.56 -17.66 -1.25
CA LYS A 115 -21.24 -18.16 -1.60
C LYS A 115 -20.36 -18.32 -0.36
N THR A 116 -20.86 -19.06 0.64
CA THR A 116 -20.21 -19.18 1.97
C THR A 116 -18.76 -19.64 1.86
N SER A 117 -18.47 -20.68 1.08
CA SER A 117 -17.10 -21.19 0.92
C SER A 117 -16.17 -20.18 0.27
N GLU A 118 -16.66 -19.44 -0.75
CA GLU A 118 -15.87 -18.36 -1.39
C GLU A 118 -15.63 -17.20 -0.42
N ALA A 119 -16.63 -16.87 0.43
CA ALA A 119 -16.48 -15.81 1.43
C ALA A 119 -15.43 -16.20 2.51
N LEU A 120 -15.46 -17.43 3.02
CA LEU A 120 -14.49 -17.93 3.99
C LEU A 120 -13.08 -17.97 3.40
N SER A 121 -12.92 -18.50 2.19
CA SER A 121 -11.62 -18.48 1.48
C SER A 121 -11.10 -17.06 1.28
N PHE A 122 -11.99 -16.13 0.88
CA PHE A 122 -11.63 -14.73 0.72
C PHE A 122 -11.16 -14.09 2.04
N ILE A 123 -11.85 -14.36 3.15
CA ILE A 123 -11.47 -13.86 4.49
C ILE A 123 -10.11 -14.40 4.91
N ASP A 124 -9.86 -15.69 4.70
CA ASP A 124 -8.59 -16.34 5.02
C ASP A 124 -7.46 -15.77 4.17
N ASP A 125 -7.63 -15.76 2.85
CA ASP A 125 -6.65 -15.25 1.90
C ASP A 125 -6.34 -13.76 2.15
N TYR A 126 -7.38 -12.94 2.39
CA TYR A 126 -7.19 -11.52 2.67
C TYR A 126 -6.32 -11.27 3.92
N SER A 127 -6.65 -11.94 5.02
CA SER A 127 -5.88 -11.76 6.27
C SER A 127 -4.44 -12.27 6.16
N ARG A 128 -4.20 -13.35 5.39
CA ARG A 128 -2.87 -13.86 5.10
C ARG A 128 -2.08 -12.89 4.24
N GLU A 129 -2.66 -12.45 3.12
CA GLU A 129 -2.01 -11.50 2.19
C GLU A 129 -1.78 -10.13 2.84
N LEU A 130 -2.65 -9.70 3.75
CA LEU A 130 -2.46 -8.48 4.52
C LEU A 130 -1.23 -8.59 5.42
N LYS A 131 -1.10 -9.70 6.18
CA LYS A 131 0.11 -9.96 6.98
C LYS A 131 1.37 -9.93 6.12
N GLU A 132 1.36 -10.62 4.97
CA GLU A 132 2.50 -10.61 4.04
C GLU A 132 2.83 -9.20 3.52
N THR A 133 1.83 -8.33 3.38
CA THR A 133 2.05 -6.94 3.01
C THR A 133 2.80 -6.17 4.12
N PHE A 134 2.44 -6.37 5.39
CA PHE A 134 3.15 -5.76 6.52
C PHE A 134 4.58 -6.30 6.67
N VAL A 135 4.78 -7.62 6.49
CA VAL A 135 6.12 -8.22 6.45
C VAL A 135 6.97 -7.58 5.35
N THR A 136 6.43 -7.49 4.14
CA THR A 136 7.11 -6.86 3.01
C THR A 136 7.45 -5.39 3.28
N ALA A 137 6.51 -4.63 3.84
CA ALA A 137 6.75 -3.23 4.20
C ALA A 137 7.91 -3.10 5.21
N LYS A 138 7.92 -3.93 6.27
CA LYS A 138 9.02 -3.99 7.24
C LYS A 138 10.35 -4.32 6.57
N GLU A 139 10.38 -5.35 5.72
CA GLU A 139 11.60 -5.76 5.01
C GLU A 139 12.14 -4.64 4.12
N MET A 140 11.26 -3.90 3.43
CA MET A 140 11.64 -2.77 2.61
C MET A 140 12.17 -1.59 3.46
N ILE A 141 11.50 -1.25 4.55
CA ILE A 141 11.86 -0.15 5.44
C ILE A 141 13.21 -0.40 6.13
N LYS A 142 13.42 -1.62 6.64
CA LYS A 142 14.67 -1.99 7.32
C LYS A 142 15.80 -2.38 6.34
N ASN A 143 15.55 -2.29 5.04
CA ASN A 143 16.52 -2.65 4.02
C ASN A 143 17.67 -1.65 3.94
N LYS A 144 18.90 -2.17 3.81
CA LYS A 144 20.14 -1.36 3.73
C LYS A 144 20.52 -0.96 2.31
N ASN A 145 19.70 -1.29 1.30
CA ASN A 145 19.96 -0.89 -0.08
C ASN A 145 19.91 0.63 -0.22
N THR A 146 20.96 1.22 -0.80
CA THR A 146 21.09 2.66 -0.91
C THR A 146 20.01 3.29 -1.78
N HIS A 147 19.71 2.70 -2.94
CA HIS A 147 18.69 3.21 -3.85
C HIS A 147 17.29 3.20 -3.23
N LEU A 148 16.94 2.12 -2.50
CA LEU A 148 15.67 2.06 -1.80
C LEU A 148 15.59 3.12 -0.71
N ARG A 149 16.68 3.31 0.06
CA ARG A 149 16.78 4.40 1.06
C ARG A 149 16.64 5.77 0.40
N ASP A 150 17.28 5.99 -0.76
CA ASP A 150 17.23 7.25 -1.46
C ASP A 150 15.81 7.56 -1.99
N VAL A 151 15.07 6.55 -2.44
CA VAL A 151 13.63 6.67 -2.74
C VAL A 151 12.85 7.13 -1.49
N PHE A 152 13.15 6.61 -0.30
CA PHE A 152 12.51 7.05 0.95
C PHE A 152 12.90 8.49 1.34
N ILE A 153 14.18 8.86 1.20
CA ILE A 153 14.69 10.21 1.52
C ILE A 153 14.10 11.27 0.57
N LEU A 154 13.91 10.96 -0.71
CA LEU A 154 13.27 11.86 -1.68
C LEU A 154 11.80 12.20 -1.32
N GLY A 155 11.26 11.58 -0.27
CA GLY A 155 10.06 12.02 0.46
C GLY A 155 8.73 11.88 -0.28
N ARG A 156 8.69 11.18 -1.41
CA ARG A 156 7.47 11.02 -2.23
C ARG A 156 7.09 9.56 -2.45
N VAL A 157 7.50 8.70 -1.53
CA VAL A 157 7.42 7.24 -1.61
C VAL A 157 5.99 6.72 -1.57
N SER A 158 5.08 7.41 -0.87
CA SER A 158 3.70 6.94 -0.66
C SER A 158 2.98 6.58 -1.96
N THR A 159 3.27 7.30 -3.06
CA THR A 159 2.72 7.00 -4.37
C THR A 159 3.27 5.72 -5.00
N PHE A 160 4.49 5.31 -4.65
CA PHE A 160 5.15 4.13 -5.19
C PHE A 160 4.98 2.87 -4.35
N TYR A 161 4.64 3.00 -3.06
CA TYR A 161 4.51 1.86 -2.15
C TYR A 161 3.67 0.70 -2.68
N PRO A 162 2.47 0.91 -3.26
CA PRO A 162 1.68 -0.21 -3.76
C PRO A 162 2.41 -1.02 -4.85
N LEU A 163 3.13 -0.31 -5.75
CA LEU A 163 3.91 -0.96 -6.80
C LEU A 163 5.14 -1.66 -6.23
N LEU A 164 5.87 -1.02 -5.32
CA LEU A 164 7.05 -1.58 -4.68
C LEU A 164 6.70 -2.85 -3.89
N ILE A 165 5.65 -2.83 -3.08
CA ILE A 165 5.15 -4.01 -2.35
C ILE A 165 4.84 -5.15 -3.32
N LYS A 166 4.13 -4.83 -4.41
CA LYS A 166 3.77 -5.82 -5.42
C LYS A 166 4.99 -6.43 -6.10
N CYS A 167 5.94 -5.60 -6.52
CA CYS A 167 7.19 -6.04 -7.14
C CYS A 167 8.02 -6.91 -6.19
N TYR A 168 8.17 -6.49 -4.94
CA TYR A 168 8.93 -7.24 -3.95
C TYR A 168 8.36 -8.65 -3.73
N LYS A 169 7.03 -8.77 -3.57
CA LYS A 169 6.33 -10.05 -3.41
C LYS A 169 6.44 -10.95 -4.65
N MET A 170 6.41 -10.36 -5.85
CA MET A 170 6.39 -11.11 -7.10
C MET A 170 7.78 -11.46 -7.63
N ASP A 171 8.82 -10.77 -7.21
CA ASP A 171 10.18 -11.13 -7.59
C ASP A 171 10.62 -12.44 -6.88
N LYS A 172 10.87 -13.46 -7.67
CA LYS A 172 11.33 -14.78 -7.21
C LYS A 172 12.83 -15.01 -7.45
N THR A 173 13.55 -14.00 -7.93
CA THR A 173 15.00 -14.08 -8.06
C THR A 173 15.66 -14.11 -6.67
N GLU A 174 16.80 -14.78 -6.55
CA GLU A 174 17.47 -15.02 -5.27
C GLU A 174 17.77 -13.73 -4.51
N ASN A 175 18.24 -12.70 -5.21
CA ASN A 175 18.64 -11.41 -4.63
C ASN A 175 17.65 -10.27 -4.92
N LYS A 176 16.40 -10.59 -5.30
CA LYS A 176 15.41 -9.56 -5.66
C LYS A 176 15.92 -8.59 -6.75
N GLN A 177 16.68 -9.10 -7.72
CA GLN A 177 17.32 -8.25 -8.72
C GLN A 177 16.32 -7.44 -9.55
N ASN A 178 15.21 -8.07 -9.98
CA ASN A 178 14.20 -7.37 -10.74
C ASN A 178 13.51 -6.26 -9.93
N PHE A 179 13.29 -6.50 -8.64
CA PHE A 179 12.76 -5.50 -7.73
C PHE A 179 13.72 -4.29 -7.63
N TYR A 180 15.01 -4.53 -7.43
CA TYR A 180 15.98 -3.44 -7.35
C TYR A 180 16.16 -2.68 -8.67
N ASP A 181 16.02 -3.34 -9.81
CA ASP A 181 15.97 -2.65 -11.11
C ASP A 181 14.76 -1.69 -11.18
N VAL A 182 13.62 -2.09 -10.63
CA VAL A 182 12.45 -1.22 -10.53
C VAL A 182 12.69 -0.08 -9.53
N VAL A 183 13.31 -0.34 -8.37
CA VAL A 183 13.68 0.68 -7.39
C VAL A 183 14.55 1.77 -8.02
N ASN A 184 15.58 1.39 -8.80
CA ASN A 184 16.44 2.33 -9.51
C ASN A 184 15.65 3.22 -10.49
N LEU A 185 14.66 2.65 -11.19
CA LEU A 185 13.79 3.42 -12.07
C LEU A 185 12.84 4.35 -11.31
N ILE A 186 12.38 3.95 -10.14
CA ILE A 186 11.53 4.78 -9.26
C ILE A 186 12.34 5.93 -8.65
N GLU A 187 13.58 5.68 -8.23
CA GLU A 187 14.50 6.72 -7.80
C GLU A 187 14.69 7.76 -8.92
N PHE A 188 15.01 7.29 -10.12
CA PHE A 188 15.15 8.16 -11.29
C PHE A 188 13.85 8.90 -11.64
N PHE A 189 12.69 8.23 -11.52
CA PHE A 189 11.37 8.85 -11.66
C PHE A 189 11.20 10.00 -10.66
N SER A 190 11.48 9.74 -9.38
CA SER A 190 11.36 10.73 -8.31
C SER A 190 12.26 11.92 -8.56
N PHE A 191 13.52 11.69 -8.87
CA PHE A 191 14.49 12.74 -9.18
C PHE A 191 14.07 13.55 -10.41
N ARG A 192 13.83 12.88 -11.54
CA ARG A 192 13.54 13.58 -12.82
C ARG A 192 12.19 14.26 -12.83
N VAL A 193 11.12 13.59 -12.35
CA VAL A 193 9.75 14.09 -12.46
C VAL A 193 9.39 15.05 -11.33
N TYR A 194 9.66 14.65 -10.09
CA TYR A 194 9.27 15.45 -8.94
C TYR A 194 10.35 16.45 -8.50
N GLY A 195 11.62 16.05 -8.56
CA GLY A 195 12.75 16.93 -8.28
C GLY A 195 12.89 17.96 -9.40
N ILE A 196 13.69 17.64 -10.40
CA ILE A 196 14.03 18.59 -11.49
C ILE A 196 12.80 19.04 -12.30
N GLY A 197 11.89 18.11 -12.60
CA GLY A 197 10.67 18.43 -13.37
C GLY A 197 9.67 19.29 -12.59
N ASN A 198 9.84 19.43 -11.28
CA ASN A 198 8.98 20.16 -10.35
C ASN A 198 7.48 19.85 -10.52
N LYS A 199 7.18 18.55 -10.82
CA LYS A 199 5.79 18.10 -10.95
C LYS A 199 5.19 17.86 -9.55
N PRO A 200 3.89 18.14 -9.34
CA PRO A 200 3.21 17.81 -8.10
C PRO A 200 3.34 16.33 -7.73
N ASN A 201 3.41 16.01 -6.44
CA ASN A 201 3.59 14.64 -5.93
C ASN A 201 2.45 13.66 -6.28
N TYR A 202 1.28 14.17 -6.66
CA TYR A 202 0.17 13.35 -7.18
C TYR A 202 0.27 13.08 -8.69
N THR A 203 1.24 13.65 -9.38
CA THR A 203 1.47 13.39 -10.82
C THR A 203 1.72 11.91 -11.03
N ALA A 204 0.99 11.33 -11.98
CA ALA A 204 1.00 9.90 -12.32
C ALA A 204 0.51 8.94 -11.20
N ARG A 205 0.03 9.41 -10.03
CA ARG A 205 -0.42 8.54 -8.93
C ARG A 205 -1.45 7.50 -9.39
N ASP A 206 -2.50 7.93 -10.07
CA ASP A 206 -3.56 7.01 -10.53
C ASP A 206 -3.03 5.98 -11.54
N TRP A 207 -2.07 6.38 -12.37
CA TRP A 207 -1.41 5.48 -13.31
C TRP A 207 -0.52 4.45 -12.59
N LEU A 208 0.27 4.89 -11.61
CA LEU A 208 1.11 4.00 -10.78
C LEU A 208 0.27 3.01 -9.98
N TYR A 209 -0.88 3.44 -9.46
CA TYR A 209 -1.79 2.57 -8.74
C TYR A 209 -2.43 1.51 -9.64
N LYS A 210 -2.82 1.88 -10.87
CA LYS A 210 -3.28 0.92 -11.88
C LYS A 210 -2.18 -0.07 -12.25
N LEU A 211 -0.96 0.43 -12.42
CA LEU A 211 0.19 -0.40 -12.72
C LEU A 211 0.43 -1.43 -11.60
N ALA A 212 0.37 -1.02 -10.32
CA ALA A 212 0.47 -1.92 -9.18
C ALA A 212 -0.64 -2.97 -9.15
N ARG A 213 -1.91 -2.56 -9.40
CA ARG A 213 -3.06 -3.48 -9.48
C ARG A 213 -2.87 -4.53 -10.57
N ASP A 214 -2.46 -4.08 -11.75
CA ASP A 214 -2.46 -4.90 -12.97
C ASP A 214 -1.16 -5.71 -13.14
N PHE A 215 -0.11 -5.40 -12.38
CA PHE A 215 1.17 -6.09 -12.46
C PHE A 215 1.04 -7.59 -12.13
N LYS A 216 1.53 -8.43 -13.04
CA LYS A 216 1.49 -9.91 -12.97
C LYS A 216 2.87 -10.55 -13.00
N GLY A 217 3.94 -9.79 -12.73
CA GLY A 217 5.32 -10.30 -12.65
C GLY A 217 6.15 -10.14 -13.92
N ASN A 218 5.62 -9.52 -14.98
CA ASN A 218 6.43 -9.17 -16.14
C ASN A 218 7.25 -7.90 -15.88
N PHE A 219 8.43 -8.06 -15.32
CA PHE A 219 9.32 -6.95 -14.96
C PHE A 219 9.87 -6.21 -16.17
N GLU A 220 10.06 -6.88 -17.31
CA GLU A 220 10.58 -6.19 -18.51
C GLU A 220 9.57 -5.19 -19.05
N ASP A 221 8.31 -5.58 -19.19
CA ASP A 221 7.25 -4.67 -19.61
C ASP A 221 7.06 -3.53 -18.61
N LEU A 222 7.11 -3.83 -17.32
CA LEU A 222 7.04 -2.83 -16.26
C LEU A 222 8.14 -1.77 -16.39
N LYS A 223 9.39 -2.20 -16.59
CA LYS A 223 10.54 -1.30 -16.77
C LYS A 223 10.38 -0.42 -18.01
N VAL A 224 9.88 -0.99 -19.10
CA VAL A 224 9.60 -0.23 -20.34
C VAL A 224 8.52 0.82 -20.11
N ASP A 225 7.43 0.47 -19.42
CA ASP A 225 6.32 1.38 -19.16
C ASP A 225 6.73 2.52 -18.22
N LEU A 226 7.52 2.23 -17.18
CA LEU A 226 8.08 3.25 -16.28
C LEU A 226 8.96 4.25 -17.06
N LYS A 227 9.88 3.76 -17.91
CA LYS A 227 10.74 4.61 -18.74
C LYS A 227 9.93 5.50 -19.67
N LYS A 228 8.95 4.94 -20.37
CA LYS A 228 8.04 5.70 -21.25
C LYS A 228 7.29 6.80 -20.49
N GLN A 229 6.78 6.48 -19.30
CA GLN A 229 6.04 7.45 -18.50
C GLN A 229 6.93 8.59 -17.99
N ILE A 230 8.15 8.30 -17.58
CA ILE A 230 9.15 9.29 -17.18
C ILE A 230 9.39 10.29 -18.32
N LEU A 231 9.72 9.77 -19.50
CA LEU A 231 10.00 10.60 -20.71
C LEU A 231 8.77 11.39 -21.16
N LYS A 232 7.57 10.82 -21.03
CA LYS A 232 6.31 11.52 -21.34
C LYS A 232 6.05 12.70 -20.40
N LEU A 233 6.34 12.55 -19.10
CA LEU A 233 6.10 13.57 -18.09
C LEU A 233 7.14 14.70 -18.13
N VAL A 234 8.39 14.35 -18.36
CA VAL A 234 9.52 15.28 -18.45
C VAL A 234 10.44 14.81 -19.58
N PRO A 235 10.21 15.27 -20.83
CA PRO A 235 11.08 14.97 -21.95
C PRO A 235 12.53 15.44 -21.73
N ASP A 236 13.49 14.92 -22.51
CA ASP A 236 14.92 15.21 -22.33
C ASP A 236 15.25 16.69 -22.49
N GLU A 237 14.60 17.38 -23.41
CA GLU A 237 14.80 18.80 -23.64
C GLU A 237 14.39 19.62 -22.43
N LEU A 238 13.18 19.34 -21.87
CA LEU A 238 12.68 20.01 -20.68
C LEU A 238 13.53 19.67 -19.44
N PHE A 239 14.00 18.42 -19.34
CA PHE A 239 14.85 18.00 -18.24
C PHE A 239 16.19 18.77 -18.26
N LYS A 240 16.83 18.88 -19.43
CA LYS A 240 18.09 19.63 -19.61
C LYS A 240 17.90 21.12 -19.31
N GLU A 241 16.84 21.71 -19.85
CA GLU A 241 16.51 23.11 -19.59
C GLU A 241 16.40 23.41 -18.10
N LYS A 242 15.58 22.61 -17.40
CA LYS A 242 15.37 22.79 -15.94
C LYS A 242 16.63 22.51 -15.13
N LEU A 243 17.37 21.46 -15.48
CA LEU A 243 18.62 21.13 -14.81
C LEU A 243 19.62 22.28 -14.90
N LEU A 244 19.73 22.94 -16.05
CA LEU A 244 20.61 24.09 -16.25
C LEU A 244 20.11 25.34 -15.54
N SER A 245 18.79 25.57 -15.46
CA SER A 245 18.21 26.74 -14.84
C SER A 245 18.22 26.68 -13.29
N GLU A 246 18.10 25.48 -12.71
CA GLU A 246 18.07 25.30 -11.25
C GLU A 246 19.46 25.19 -10.60
N TYR A 247 20.53 25.03 -11.39
CA TYR A 247 21.91 24.99 -10.89
C TYR A 247 22.56 26.38 -10.75
N PHE A 248 21.83 27.45 -11.06
CA PHE A 248 22.23 28.80 -10.69
C PHE A 248 21.53 29.19 -9.40
N LEU A 249 22.09 28.81 -8.25
CA LEU A 249 21.69 29.40 -6.98
C LEU A 249 22.40 30.75 -6.86
N GLU A 250 21.64 31.80 -6.61
CA GLU A 250 22.17 33.05 -6.09
C GLU A 250 22.74 32.78 -4.70
N ASP A 251 23.99 33.17 -4.44
CA ASP A 251 24.49 33.19 -3.09
C ASP A 251 23.73 34.22 -2.24
N MET A 252 23.93 34.21 -0.91
CA MET A 252 23.23 35.15 -0.01
C MET A 252 23.55 36.61 -0.29
N ASP A 253 24.50 36.89 -1.15
CA ASP A 253 24.96 38.24 -1.58
C ASP A 253 24.47 38.57 -3.00
N GLY A 254 23.66 37.72 -3.64
CA GLY A 254 23.09 37.93 -4.96
C GLY A 254 23.99 37.56 -6.14
N ASN A 255 25.06 36.78 -5.88
CA ASN A 255 25.97 36.30 -6.93
C ASN A 255 25.55 34.90 -7.40
N ASP A 256 25.64 34.64 -8.72
CA ASP A 256 25.40 33.32 -9.30
C ASP A 256 26.49 32.32 -8.89
N VAL A 257 26.10 31.28 -8.15
CA VAL A 257 26.99 30.17 -7.79
C VAL A 257 26.82 29.01 -8.79
N LYS A 258 27.89 28.68 -9.53
CA LYS A 258 27.92 27.46 -10.36
C LYS A 258 28.39 26.29 -9.52
N TYR A 259 27.56 25.26 -9.42
CA TYR A 259 27.96 23.94 -8.92
C TYR A 259 28.25 22.96 -10.06
#